data_0ae2956734dc9467635f28b2dfad0d51
#
_entry.id   0ae2956734dc9467635f28b2dfad0d51
#
_cell.length_a   1.000
_cell.length_b   1.000
_cell.length_c   1.000
_cell.angle_alpha   90.00
_cell.angle_beta   90.00
_cell.angle_gamma   90.00
#
_symmetry.space_group_name_H-M   'P 1'
#
loop_
_entity.id
_entity.type
_entity.pdbx_description
1 polymer ?
#
loop_
_entity_poly.entity_id
_entity_poly.type
_entity_poly.pdbx_seq_one_letter_code
_entity_poly.pdbx_strand_id
1 'polypeptide(L)'
;MTSFDYIILLIIGISIVVSMMRGAVREVLAIAGWLAAFYVAKTYATQLIPLLPADIPSESLKVLAAVVILFLGVLLISSLLCIALSGILKKIGLNWLNRGIGAVFGFARGLLIVCVLVFLSGLTSFPKDARWTNAMFSAPLEALVKAMLPLMPPTVAKHVAYD
;
A
#
# COMPACT_ATOMS: atom_id res chain seq x y z
N MET A 1 5.55 28.34 0.81
CA MET A 1 5.02 27.11 0.17
C MET A 1 5.69 26.97 -1.18
N THR A 2 6.34 25.87 -1.39
CA THR A 2 7.01 25.52 -2.66
C THR A 2 6.13 24.60 -3.51
N SER A 3 6.52 24.37 -4.76
CA SER A 3 5.81 23.41 -5.64
C SER A 3 5.71 22.01 -5.02
N PHE A 4 6.66 21.63 -4.16
CA PHE A 4 6.64 20.36 -3.44
C PHE A 4 5.52 20.27 -2.41
N ASP A 5 5.23 21.36 -1.69
CA ASP A 5 4.13 21.39 -0.73
C ASP A 5 2.78 21.11 -1.44
N TYR A 6 2.58 21.67 -2.63
CA TYR A 6 1.37 21.43 -3.42
C TYR A 6 1.28 19.98 -3.91
N ILE A 7 2.40 19.36 -4.32
CA ILE A 7 2.43 17.96 -4.73
C ILE A 7 2.10 17.05 -3.54
N ILE A 8 2.66 17.31 -2.37
CA ILE A 8 2.38 16.56 -1.14
C ILE A 8 0.89 16.65 -0.79
N LEU A 9 0.33 17.86 -0.76
CA LEU A 9 -1.08 18.08 -0.47
C LEU A 9 -1.98 17.41 -1.51
N LEU A 10 -1.59 17.43 -2.77
CA LEU A 10 -2.33 16.78 -3.85
C LEU A 10 -2.34 15.26 -3.69
N ILE A 11 -1.20 14.64 -3.39
CA ILE A 11 -1.10 13.19 -3.16
C ILE A 11 -1.99 12.79 -1.97
N ILE A 12 -1.88 13.50 -0.84
CA ILE A 12 -2.67 13.23 0.35
C ILE A 12 -4.16 13.46 0.06
N GLY A 13 -4.50 14.56 -0.59
CA GLY A 13 -5.88 14.91 -0.93
C GLY A 13 -6.53 13.87 -1.85
N ILE A 14 -5.87 13.47 -2.93
CA ILE A 14 -6.35 12.39 -3.80
C ILE A 14 -6.51 11.09 -3.02
N SER A 15 -5.54 10.73 -2.17
CA SER A 15 -5.62 9.51 -1.36
C SER A 15 -6.84 9.52 -0.44
N ILE A 16 -7.12 10.65 0.23
CA ILE A 16 -8.30 10.82 1.08
C ILE A 16 -9.59 10.67 0.26
N VAL A 17 -9.71 11.39 -0.86
CA VAL A 17 -10.92 11.35 -1.70
C VAL A 17 -11.20 9.94 -2.21
N VAL A 18 -10.18 9.24 -2.73
CA VAL A 18 -10.32 7.86 -3.21
C VAL A 18 -10.76 6.93 -2.07
N SER A 19 -10.17 7.08 -0.88
CA SER A 19 -10.50 6.23 0.27
C SER A 19 -11.91 6.53 0.82
N MET A 20 -12.33 7.81 0.82
CA MET A 20 -13.71 8.18 1.15
C MET A 20 -14.73 7.57 0.15
N MET A 21 -14.40 7.54 -1.13
CA MET A 21 -15.26 6.93 -2.14
C MET A 21 -15.35 5.41 -1.96
N ARG A 22 -14.27 4.76 -1.61
CA ARG A 22 -14.19 3.31 -1.37
C ARG A 22 -14.78 2.91 -0.02
N GLY A 23 -14.53 3.69 1.02
CA GLY A 23 -14.91 3.43 2.40
C GLY A 23 -13.91 2.55 3.16
N ALA A 24 -13.92 2.67 4.50
CA ALA A 24 -12.99 1.99 5.40
C ALA A 24 -13.01 0.46 5.25
N VAL A 25 -14.20 -0.12 5.10
CA VAL A 25 -14.34 -1.59 4.98
C VAL A 25 -13.59 -2.11 3.75
N ARG A 26 -13.64 -1.39 2.64
CA ARG A 26 -12.87 -1.77 1.44
C ARG A 26 -11.37 -1.67 1.64
N GLU A 27 -10.91 -0.64 2.33
CA GLU A 27 -9.46 -0.46 2.60
C GLU A 27 -8.94 -1.56 3.53
N VAL A 28 -9.66 -1.86 4.62
CA VAL A 28 -9.28 -2.92 5.57
C VAL A 28 -9.30 -4.29 4.89
N LEU A 29 -10.37 -4.60 4.16
CA LEU A 29 -10.51 -5.90 3.48
C LEU A 29 -9.51 -6.04 2.32
N ALA A 30 -9.12 -4.96 1.67
CA ALA A 30 -8.05 -5.02 0.66
C ALA A 30 -6.72 -5.41 1.30
N ILE A 31 -6.34 -4.79 2.41
CA ILE A 31 -5.10 -5.13 3.12
C ILE A 31 -5.17 -6.57 3.64
N ALA A 32 -6.27 -6.95 4.31
CA ALA A 32 -6.47 -8.31 4.81
C ALA A 32 -6.47 -9.35 3.68
N GLY A 33 -7.09 -9.03 2.54
CA GLY A 33 -7.12 -9.87 1.35
C GLY A 33 -5.73 -10.09 0.75
N TRP A 34 -4.89 -9.07 0.69
CA TRP A 34 -3.50 -9.18 0.24
C TRP A 34 -2.67 -10.07 1.16
N LEU A 35 -2.78 -9.86 2.48
CA LEU A 35 -2.07 -10.68 3.47
C LEU A 35 -2.53 -12.14 3.41
N ALA A 36 -3.85 -12.37 3.33
CA ALA A 36 -4.42 -13.70 3.19
C ALA A 36 -3.97 -14.36 1.88
N ALA A 37 -3.99 -13.64 0.75
CA ALA A 37 -3.54 -14.15 -0.54
C ALA A 37 -2.07 -14.58 -0.50
N PHE A 38 -1.21 -13.77 0.11
CA PHE A 38 0.20 -14.09 0.27
C PHE A 38 0.42 -15.32 1.16
N TYR A 39 -0.31 -15.40 2.27
CA TYR A 39 -0.23 -16.52 3.20
C TYR A 39 -0.70 -17.82 2.55
N VAL A 40 -1.87 -17.80 1.89
CA VAL A 40 -2.44 -18.97 1.23
C VAL A 40 -1.56 -19.42 0.06
N ALA A 41 -1.10 -18.50 -0.79
CA ALA A 41 -0.19 -18.81 -1.89
C ALA A 41 1.09 -19.47 -1.39
N LYS A 42 1.72 -18.92 -0.35
CA LYS A 42 2.95 -19.48 0.23
C LYS A 42 2.72 -20.88 0.83
N THR A 43 1.59 -21.10 1.50
CA THR A 43 1.34 -22.35 2.26
C THR A 43 0.83 -23.47 1.37
N TYR A 44 -0.02 -23.16 0.41
CA TYR A 44 -0.75 -24.16 -0.37
C TYR A 44 -0.27 -24.32 -1.83
N ALA A 45 0.72 -23.52 -2.29
CA ALA A 45 1.22 -23.65 -3.68
C ALA A 45 1.69 -25.05 -4.01
N THR A 46 2.43 -25.70 -3.11
CA THR A 46 2.93 -27.08 -3.33
C THR A 46 1.82 -28.12 -3.42
N GLN A 47 0.69 -27.91 -2.76
CA GLN A 47 -0.47 -28.81 -2.81
C GLN A 47 -1.26 -28.65 -4.10
N LEU A 48 -1.17 -27.50 -4.78
CA LEU A 48 -1.84 -27.24 -6.04
C LEU A 48 -1.06 -27.79 -7.24
N ILE A 49 0.27 -27.97 -7.13
CA ILE A 49 1.14 -28.43 -8.22
C ILE A 49 0.64 -29.74 -8.87
N PRO A 50 0.25 -30.80 -8.11
CA PRO A 50 -0.22 -32.04 -8.70
C PRO A 50 -1.54 -31.91 -9.48
N LEU A 51 -2.32 -30.86 -9.25
CA LEU A 51 -3.57 -30.57 -9.94
C LEU A 51 -3.37 -29.79 -11.24
N LEU A 52 -2.17 -29.27 -11.48
CA LEU A 52 -1.84 -28.54 -12.71
C LEU A 52 -1.55 -29.54 -13.88
N PRO A 53 -1.87 -29.14 -15.13
CA PRO A 53 -1.58 -29.95 -16.31
C PRO A 53 -0.11 -30.36 -16.42
N ALA A 54 0.13 -31.60 -16.86
CA ALA A 54 1.48 -32.13 -17.02
C ALA A 54 2.29 -31.41 -18.12
N ASP A 55 1.61 -30.75 -19.05
CA ASP A 55 2.18 -30.09 -20.24
C ASP A 55 3.04 -28.84 -19.93
N ILE A 56 3.10 -28.42 -18.69
CA ILE A 56 3.96 -27.25 -18.29
C ILE A 56 5.42 -27.72 -18.27
N PRO A 57 6.29 -27.15 -19.16
CA PRO A 57 7.61 -27.71 -19.46
C PRO A 57 8.65 -27.55 -18.33
N SER A 58 8.35 -26.79 -17.27
CA SER A 58 9.29 -26.50 -16.18
C SER A 58 8.60 -26.58 -14.81
N GLU A 59 9.27 -27.22 -13.86
CA GLU A 59 8.79 -27.33 -12.47
C GLU A 59 8.66 -25.94 -11.80
N SER A 60 9.59 -25.03 -12.10
CA SER A 60 9.53 -23.65 -11.64
C SER A 60 8.31 -22.88 -12.17
N LEU A 61 7.90 -23.16 -13.42
CA LEU A 61 6.68 -22.60 -14.00
C LEU A 61 5.42 -23.16 -13.35
N LYS A 62 5.41 -24.44 -12.96
CA LYS A 62 4.29 -25.04 -12.19
C LYS A 62 4.12 -24.36 -10.83
N VAL A 63 5.24 -24.14 -10.13
CA VAL A 63 5.22 -23.42 -8.83
C VAL A 63 4.71 -22.02 -9.01
N LEU A 64 5.22 -21.27 -10.01
CA LEU A 64 4.79 -19.90 -10.29
C LEU A 64 3.29 -19.86 -10.65
N ALA A 65 2.82 -20.76 -11.49
CA ALA A 65 1.41 -20.86 -11.85
C ALA A 65 0.53 -21.17 -10.64
N ALA A 66 0.93 -22.10 -9.77
CA ALA A 66 0.22 -22.43 -8.55
C ALA A 66 0.10 -21.21 -7.62
N VAL A 67 1.21 -20.48 -7.40
CA VAL A 67 1.24 -19.26 -6.59
C VAL A 67 0.30 -18.21 -7.17
N VAL A 68 0.37 -17.95 -8.48
CA VAL A 68 -0.47 -16.92 -9.14
C VAL A 68 -1.95 -17.30 -9.06
N ILE A 69 -2.31 -18.56 -9.32
CA ILE A 69 -3.71 -19.04 -9.27
C ILE A 69 -4.27 -18.86 -7.85
N LEU A 70 -3.55 -19.32 -6.83
CA LEU A 70 -3.99 -19.19 -5.44
C LEU A 70 -4.09 -17.73 -5.02
N PHE A 71 -3.10 -16.92 -5.37
CA PHE A 71 -3.07 -15.51 -5.04
C PHE A 71 -4.27 -14.77 -5.65
N LEU A 72 -4.49 -14.92 -6.95
CA LEU A 72 -5.62 -14.31 -7.65
C LEU A 72 -6.97 -14.86 -7.17
N GLY A 73 -7.06 -16.16 -6.89
CA GLY A 73 -8.26 -16.80 -6.35
C GLY A 73 -8.68 -16.18 -4.99
N VAL A 74 -7.73 -16.02 -4.08
CA VAL A 74 -8.00 -15.40 -2.77
C VAL A 74 -8.36 -13.92 -2.93
N LEU A 75 -7.69 -13.18 -3.80
CA LEU A 75 -8.05 -11.78 -4.08
C LEU A 75 -9.46 -11.65 -4.66
N LEU A 76 -9.85 -12.57 -5.55
CA LEU A 76 -11.19 -12.60 -6.11
C LEU A 76 -12.24 -12.84 -5.02
N ILE A 77 -12.05 -13.84 -4.16
CA ILE A 77 -12.94 -14.12 -3.03
C ILE A 77 -13.01 -12.92 -2.09
N SER A 78 -11.87 -12.33 -1.75
CA SER A 78 -11.80 -11.12 -0.91
C SER A 78 -12.56 -9.95 -1.52
N SER A 79 -12.48 -9.77 -2.83
CA SER A 79 -13.19 -8.70 -3.54
C SER A 79 -14.71 -8.90 -3.51
N LEU A 80 -15.18 -10.14 -3.68
CA LEU A 80 -16.60 -10.47 -3.59
C LEU A 80 -17.15 -10.24 -2.17
N LEU A 81 -16.41 -10.66 -1.14
CA LEU A 81 -16.74 -10.38 0.26
C LEU A 81 -16.81 -8.87 0.52
N CYS A 82 -15.88 -8.12 -0.03
CA CYS A 82 -15.83 -6.67 0.07
C CYS A 82 -17.08 -6.00 -0.51
N ILE A 83 -17.54 -6.45 -1.68
CA ILE A 83 -18.75 -5.95 -2.34
C ILE A 83 -19.98 -6.25 -1.48
N ALA A 84 -20.09 -7.49 -0.99
CA ALA A 84 -21.21 -7.92 -0.15
C ALA A 84 -21.31 -7.10 1.14
N LEU A 85 -20.19 -6.97 1.89
CA LEU A 85 -20.14 -6.20 3.13
C LEU A 85 -20.42 -4.71 2.91
N SER A 86 -19.86 -4.13 1.85
CA SER A 86 -20.13 -2.73 1.50
C SER A 86 -21.62 -2.49 1.16
N GLY A 87 -22.26 -3.48 0.53
CA GLY A 87 -23.69 -3.45 0.25
C GLY A 87 -24.56 -3.45 1.51
N ILE A 88 -24.20 -4.28 2.50
CA ILE A 88 -24.87 -4.34 3.79
C ILE A 88 -24.75 -3.01 4.54
N LEU A 89 -23.54 -2.43 4.62
CA LEU A 89 -23.33 -1.13 5.26
C LEU A 89 -24.15 0.01 4.67
N LYS A 90 -24.36 -0.01 3.36
CA LYS A 90 -25.25 0.96 2.71
C LYS A 90 -26.70 0.77 3.13
N LYS A 91 -27.19 -0.48 3.26
CA LYS A 91 -28.57 -0.78 3.63
C LYS A 91 -28.89 -0.39 5.07
N ILE A 92 -27.94 -0.55 6.00
CA ILE A 92 -28.13 -0.20 7.42
C ILE A 92 -27.82 1.28 7.74
N GLY A 93 -27.56 2.11 6.73
CA GLY A 93 -27.36 3.55 6.89
C GLY A 93 -25.98 3.97 7.44
N LEU A 94 -25.07 3.04 7.68
CA LEU A 94 -23.71 3.32 8.22
C LEU A 94 -22.70 3.79 7.17
N ASN A 95 -23.18 4.14 5.99
CA ASN A 95 -22.31 4.53 4.88
C ASN A 95 -21.49 5.81 5.16
N TRP A 96 -22.06 6.77 5.90
CA TRP A 96 -21.34 7.99 6.28
C TRP A 96 -20.15 7.72 7.21
N LEU A 97 -20.34 6.84 8.19
CA LEU A 97 -19.28 6.41 9.11
C LEU A 97 -18.17 5.65 8.37
N ASN A 98 -18.56 4.73 7.49
CA ASN A 98 -17.64 3.98 6.64
C ASN A 98 -16.77 4.91 5.76
N ARG A 99 -17.36 5.98 5.24
CA ARG A 99 -16.65 6.99 4.44
C ARG A 99 -15.75 7.87 5.30
N GLY A 100 -16.23 8.28 6.48
CA GLY A 100 -15.44 9.08 7.43
C GLY A 100 -14.19 8.34 7.91
N ILE A 101 -14.33 7.09 8.32
CA ILE A 101 -13.19 6.25 8.69
C ILE A 101 -12.30 6.00 7.46
N GLY A 102 -12.89 5.84 6.27
CA GLY A 102 -12.16 5.75 5.01
C GLY A 102 -11.26 6.96 4.76
N ALA A 103 -11.69 8.17 5.11
CA ALA A 103 -10.86 9.37 5.00
C ALA A 103 -9.61 9.30 5.88
N VAL A 104 -9.74 8.78 7.11
CA VAL A 104 -8.60 8.57 8.02
C VAL A 104 -7.60 7.57 7.43
N PHE A 105 -8.09 6.45 6.91
CA PHE A 105 -7.24 5.48 6.19
C PHE A 105 -6.59 6.10 4.96
N GLY A 106 -7.32 6.91 4.20
CA GLY A 106 -6.79 7.62 3.05
C GLY A 106 -5.69 8.61 3.40
N PHE A 107 -5.84 9.32 4.52
CA PHE A 107 -4.81 10.21 5.04
C PHE A 107 -3.55 9.43 5.44
N ALA A 108 -3.69 8.37 6.24
CA ALA A 108 -2.58 7.52 6.66
C ALA A 108 -1.83 6.92 5.46
N ARG A 109 -2.57 6.42 4.46
CA ARG A 109 -2.01 5.89 3.22
C ARG A 109 -1.31 6.99 2.40
N GLY A 110 -1.92 8.17 2.28
CA GLY A 110 -1.33 9.31 1.57
C GLY A 110 -0.03 9.76 2.21
N LEU A 111 -0.01 9.84 3.54
CA LEU A 111 1.19 10.14 4.31
C LEU A 111 2.29 9.08 4.10
N LEU A 112 1.92 7.79 4.11
CA LEU A 112 2.85 6.69 3.87
C LEU A 112 3.46 6.79 2.46
N ILE A 113 2.65 7.06 1.43
CA ILE A 113 3.13 7.24 0.06
C ILE A 113 4.12 8.40 0.00
N VAL A 114 3.80 9.54 0.63
CA VAL A 114 4.69 10.70 0.68
C VAL A 114 5.99 10.34 1.41
N CYS A 115 5.93 9.64 2.54
CA CYS A 115 7.12 9.20 3.27
C CYS A 115 8.02 8.29 2.41
N VAL A 116 7.43 7.37 1.64
CA VAL A 116 8.20 6.52 0.71
C VAL A 116 8.86 7.36 -0.38
N LEU A 117 8.16 8.34 -0.95
CA LEU A 117 8.73 9.24 -1.96
C LEU A 117 9.87 10.10 -1.39
N VAL A 118 9.69 10.63 -0.17
CA VAL A 118 10.74 11.39 0.54
C VAL A 118 11.93 10.50 0.86
N PHE A 119 11.69 9.26 1.30
CA PHE A 119 12.74 8.28 1.53
C PHE A 119 13.54 7.99 0.25
N LEU A 120 12.86 7.73 -0.86
CA LEU A 120 13.50 7.50 -2.15
C LEU A 120 14.27 8.75 -2.64
N SER A 121 13.76 9.94 -2.37
CA SER A 121 14.47 11.18 -2.67
C SER A 121 15.74 11.34 -1.83
N GLY A 122 15.73 10.87 -0.58
CA GLY A 122 16.89 10.85 0.31
C GLY A 122 18.04 9.95 -0.16
N LEU A 123 17.77 9.01 -1.07
CA LEU A 123 18.80 8.19 -1.75
C LEU A 123 19.44 8.91 -2.95
N THR A 124 18.95 10.09 -3.30
CA THR A 124 19.44 10.91 -4.40
C THR A 124 19.95 12.26 -3.88
N SER A 125 20.50 13.09 -4.76
CA SER A 125 20.94 14.47 -4.41
C SER A 125 19.76 15.45 -4.23
N PHE A 126 18.52 14.98 -4.31
CA PHE A 126 17.31 15.79 -4.30
C PHE A 126 17.05 16.57 -2.98
N PRO A 127 17.39 16.06 -1.78
CA PRO A 127 17.24 16.81 -0.54
C PRO A 127 18.07 18.10 -0.47
N LYS A 128 19.10 18.22 -1.31
CA LYS A 128 19.99 19.40 -1.40
C LYS A 128 19.42 20.52 -2.30
N ASP A 129 18.31 20.28 -2.98
CA ASP A 129 17.64 21.29 -3.81
C ASP A 129 17.03 22.37 -2.90
N ALA A 130 17.32 23.65 -3.21
CA ALA A 130 16.79 24.81 -2.49
C ALA A 130 15.25 24.86 -2.46
N ARG A 131 14.59 24.23 -3.41
CA ARG A 131 13.13 24.11 -3.46
C ARG A 131 12.58 23.12 -2.42
N TRP A 132 13.35 22.08 -2.09
CA TRP A 132 13.00 21.12 -1.06
C TRP A 132 13.27 21.69 0.33
N THR A 133 14.46 22.26 0.58
CA THR A 133 14.84 22.81 1.88
C THR A 133 13.92 23.96 2.33
N ASN A 134 13.36 24.73 1.38
CA ASN A 134 12.39 25.79 1.65
C ASN A 134 10.91 25.31 1.69
N ALA A 135 10.66 24.01 1.53
CA ALA A 135 9.31 23.47 1.61
C ALA A 135 8.85 23.37 3.08
N MET A 136 7.59 23.73 3.32
CA MET A 136 7.01 23.73 4.67
C MET A 136 6.93 22.32 5.27
N PHE A 137 6.72 21.32 4.42
CA PHE A 137 6.58 19.92 4.84
C PHE A 137 7.88 19.12 4.80
N SER A 138 9.01 19.69 4.34
CA SER A 138 10.28 18.97 4.26
C SER A 138 10.76 18.51 5.64
N ALA A 139 10.88 19.43 6.60
CA ALA A 139 11.38 19.13 7.95
C ALA A 139 10.54 18.09 8.71
N PRO A 140 9.19 18.18 8.78
CA PRO A 140 8.39 17.15 9.46
C PRO A 140 8.42 15.79 8.74
N LEU A 141 8.48 15.76 7.41
CA LEU A 141 8.56 14.52 6.66
C LEU A 141 9.92 13.84 6.79
N GLU A 142 11.01 14.61 6.75
CA GLU A 142 12.36 14.09 7.01
C GLU A 142 12.48 13.53 8.42
N ALA A 143 11.92 14.22 9.43
CA ALA A 143 11.89 13.73 10.80
C ALA A 143 11.14 12.40 10.92
N LEU A 144 10.02 12.27 10.19
CA LEU A 144 9.21 11.06 10.18
C LEU A 144 9.95 9.91 9.48
N VAL A 145 10.64 10.18 8.38
CA VAL A 145 11.48 9.19 7.68
C VAL A 145 12.69 8.81 8.54
N LYS A 146 13.35 9.78 9.20
CA LYS A 146 14.45 9.50 10.14
C LYS A 146 13.99 8.60 11.30
N ALA A 147 12.76 8.78 11.81
CA ALA A 147 12.19 7.91 12.84
C ALA A 147 11.92 6.48 12.33
N MET A 148 11.73 6.28 11.03
CA MET A 148 11.54 4.96 10.41
C MET A 148 12.85 4.26 10.06
N LEU A 149 13.98 4.97 9.96
CA LEU A 149 15.29 4.41 9.62
C LEU A 149 15.73 3.22 10.51
N PRO A 150 15.48 3.20 11.84
CA PRO A 150 15.86 2.06 12.70
C PRO A 150 15.13 0.75 12.35
N LEU A 151 13.98 0.84 11.65
CA LEU A 151 13.20 -0.32 11.21
C LEU A 151 13.72 -0.92 9.90
N MET A 152 14.68 -0.26 9.24
CA MET A 152 15.23 -0.65 7.94
C MET A 152 16.58 -1.37 8.08
N PRO A 153 16.95 -2.20 7.09
CA PRO A 153 18.28 -2.82 7.05
C PRO A 153 19.39 -1.75 7.05
N PRO A 154 20.47 -1.97 7.81
CA PRO A 154 21.55 -0.98 7.97
C PRO A 154 22.26 -0.62 6.66
N THR A 155 22.18 -1.47 5.66
CA THR A 155 22.72 -1.23 4.32
C THR A 155 22.01 -0.10 3.58
N VAL A 156 20.72 0.08 3.82
CA VAL A 156 19.90 1.12 3.18
C VAL A 156 19.95 2.42 3.98
N ALA A 157 19.90 2.32 5.32
CA ALA A 157 19.93 3.47 6.22
C ALA A 157 21.18 4.35 6.06
N LYS A 158 22.32 3.75 5.70
CA LYS A 158 23.60 4.45 5.51
C LYS A 158 23.66 5.33 4.25
N HIS A 159 22.78 5.11 3.30
CA HIS A 159 22.77 5.84 2.02
C HIS A 159 21.76 6.99 1.99
N VAL A 160 20.99 7.15 3.06
CA VAL A 160 19.99 8.22 3.19
C VAL A 160 20.65 9.41 3.88
N ALA A 161 20.91 10.48 3.12
CA ALA A 161 21.48 11.73 3.62
C ALA A 161 20.44 12.84 3.53
N TYR A 162 20.07 13.38 4.69
CA TYR A 162 19.23 14.57 4.84
C TYR A 162 20.01 15.70 5.53
N ASP A 163 21.31 15.82 5.21
CA ASP A 163 22.18 16.88 5.71
C ASP A 163 22.36 17.99 4.68
#